data_e3c3efe23a27d66991e7dcca8a37a7e3
#
_entry.id   e3c3efe23a27d66991e7dcca8a37a7e3
#
_cell.length_a   1.000
_cell.length_b   1.000
_cell.length_c   1.000
_cell.angle_alpha   90.00
_cell.angle_beta   90.00
_cell.angle_gamma   90.00
#
_symmetry.space_group_name_H-M   'P 1'
#
loop_
_entity.id
_entity.type
_entity.pdbx_description
1 polymer ?
#
loop_
_entity_poly.entity_id
_entity_poly.type
_entity_poly.pdbx_seq_one_letter_code
_entity_poly.pdbx_strand_id
1 'polypeptide(L)'
;MPGRRSLIFLLMLSWTLLPAHAQLRGHGGPVRALAVSSDGQRLVSASFDTTAITWSLASGTAEKVLRFHEGAVNAVAVLQDGRIATSGEDARIAIWQPGQDKPATVLQGHTAPVVSLAVSPDGKTLASASWDNTARLWPLGGGAPRVLEGHQQSVNGVAFTPDGRAVVTAGYDLTLRIWPLAGGGSSKIMTLPTPLNAVVAAPGGELITAGATGKVYFLSAVGEMKDEVDAAAVPIIALALSGDGKLVAASSVRGAVAIIDRDSRKLERTLVGPGMPAWSVAFLPDNGTLLTGGTDRLIRRWNALTGEHLGEVAMNGPADPLAAYEGDPGAQVFRACVACHTLKADEGPRAGPTLAGLFGRRIAALPGYDFSPALKKLDIVWTPETVSKLFEIGPAAYTPGTKMPEQRVGAEDRAALVKFLEKVTGRR
;
A
#
# COMPACT_ATOMS: atom_id res chain seq x y z
N MET A 1 29.45 -0.94 68.41
CA MET A 1 28.46 -0.34 67.51
C MET A 1 28.73 -0.86 66.11
N PRO A 2 27.88 -1.68 65.48
CA PRO A 2 28.15 -2.22 64.16
C PRO A 2 27.57 -1.32 63.08
N GLY A 3 28.37 -1.06 62.05
CA GLY A 3 28.01 -0.22 60.92
C GLY A 3 27.04 -0.90 59.95
N ARG A 4 26.01 -0.16 59.59
CA ARG A 4 25.03 -0.53 58.54
C ARG A 4 25.68 -0.41 57.16
N ARG A 5 25.81 -1.55 56.44
CA ARG A 5 26.08 -1.59 55.02
C ARG A 5 24.77 -1.49 54.26
N SER A 6 24.53 -0.37 53.57
CA SER A 6 23.44 -0.21 52.62
C SER A 6 23.78 -0.92 51.32
N LEU A 7 23.03 -1.96 50.99
CA LEU A 7 23.02 -2.59 49.66
C LEU A 7 22.19 -1.74 48.72
N ILE A 8 22.83 -1.09 47.74
CA ILE A 8 22.14 -0.43 46.63
C ILE A 8 21.87 -1.52 45.57
N PHE A 9 20.61 -1.92 45.42
CA PHE A 9 20.16 -2.74 44.31
C PHE A 9 20.06 -1.87 43.06
N LEU A 10 21.01 -2.05 42.15
CA LEU A 10 20.93 -1.49 40.79
C LEU A 10 19.93 -2.36 39.99
N LEU A 11 18.70 -1.88 39.78
CA LEU A 11 17.78 -2.44 38.80
C LEU A 11 18.33 -2.13 37.40
N MET A 12 18.97 -3.11 36.78
CA MET A 12 19.23 -3.07 35.34
C MET A 12 17.91 -3.27 34.61
N LEU A 13 17.34 -2.16 34.11
CA LEU A 13 16.26 -2.21 33.11
C LEU A 13 16.87 -2.73 31.80
N SER A 14 16.75 -4.02 31.54
CA SER A 14 17.06 -4.58 30.25
C SER A 14 16.03 -4.10 29.23
N TRP A 15 16.34 -3.06 28.49
CA TRP A 15 15.62 -2.71 27.29
C TRP A 15 15.89 -3.81 26.28
N THR A 16 14.93 -4.71 26.10
CA THR A 16 14.92 -5.61 24.95
C THR A 16 14.69 -4.74 23.72
N LEU A 17 15.76 -4.41 23.01
CA LEU A 17 15.68 -3.86 21.65
C LEU A 17 15.01 -4.93 20.79
N LEU A 18 13.71 -4.77 20.54
CA LEU A 18 13.01 -5.52 19.51
C LEU A 18 13.71 -5.19 18.19
N PRO A 19 14.04 -6.19 17.36
CA PRO A 19 14.64 -5.93 16.06
C PRO A 19 13.69 -5.08 15.23
N ALA A 20 14.12 -3.86 14.91
CA ALA A 20 13.37 -2.98 14.03
C ALA A 20 13.42 -3.59 12.61
N HIS A 21 12.34 -4.24 12.19
CA HIS A 21 12.21 -4.73 10.83
C HIS A 21 12.16 -3.55 9.85
N ALA A 22 13.25 -3.36 9.10
CA ALA A 22 13.47 -2.22 8.21
C ALA A 22 12.52 -2.18 7.02
N GLN A 23 12.04 -3.35 6.59
CA GLN A 23 11.25 -3.51 5.36
C GLN A 23 10.13 -4.50 5.56
N LEU A 24 8.92 -4.15 5.13
CA LEU A 24 7.79 -5.06 5.15
C LEU A 24 7.68 -5.76 3.79
N ARG A 25 7.59 -7.10 3.82
CA ARG A 25 7.46 -7.96 2.64
C ARG A 25 6.20 -8.80 2.74
N GLY A 26 5.45 -8.91 1.65
CA GLY A 26 4.24 -9.75 1.60
C GLY A 26 3.49 -9.62 0.29
N HIS A 27 3.65 -8.49 -0.41
CA HIS A 27 3.04 -8.28 -1.70
C HIS A 27 3.79 -8.97 -2.84
N GLY A 28 3.01 -9.53 -3.77
CA GLY A 28 3.51 -10.11 -5.01
C GLY A 28 3.65 -9.12 -6.17
N GLY A 29 3.09 -7.94 -6.04
CA GLY A 29 3.14 -6.84 -7.01
C GLY A 29 3.57 -5.53 -6.38
N PRO A 30 3.75 -4.46 -7.20
CA PRO A 30 4.04 -3.12 -6.71
C PRO A 30 3.07 -2.66 -5.62
N VAL A 31 3.60 -2.00 -4.58
CA VAL A 31 2.78 -1.39 -3.51
C VAL A 31 2.24 -0.05 -4.01
N ARG A 32 0.93 0.03 -4.19
CA ARG A 32 0.25 1.16 -4.85
C ARG A 32 -0.21 2.24 -3.88
N ALA A 33 -0.64 1.85 -2.67
CA ALA A 33 -1.12 2.79 -1.65
C ALA A 33 -0.78 2.32 -0.24
N LEU A 34 -0.65 3.27 0.67
CA LEU A 34 -0.38 3.09 2.09
C LEU A 34 -1.34 3.95 2.91
N ALA A 35 -1.87 3.40 4.01
CA ALA A 35 -2.62 4.14 5.00
C ALA A 35 -2.23 3.68 6.41
N VAL A 36 -1.91 4.62 7.28
CA VAL A 36 -1.52 4.36 8.67
C VAL A 36 -2.72 4.64 9.58
N SER A 37 -2.92 3.81 10.59
CA SER A 37 -3.91 4.07 11.63
C SER A 37 -3.52 5.29 12.48
N SER A 38 -4.50 5.99 13.03
CA SER A 38 -4.28 7.22 13.81
C SER A 38 -3.41 7.00 15.05
N ASP A 39 -3.42 5.78 15.62
CA ASP A 39 -2.58 5.37 16.73
C ASP A 39 -1.15 4.96 16.32
N GLY A 40 -0.86 4.92 15.02
CA GLY A 40 0.43 4.51 14.49
C GLY A 40 0.78 3.03 14.69
N GLN A 41 -0.16 2.19 15.13
CA GLN A 41 0.12 0.78 15.41
C GLN A 41 -0.03 -0.12 14.19
N ARG A 42 -0.88 0.28 13.24
CA ARG A 42 -1.20 -0.49 12.04
C ARG A 42 -0.93 0.27 10.76
N LEU A 43 -0.51 -0.48 9.77
CA LEU A 43 -0.44 -0.04 8.39
C LEU A 43 -1.35 -0.91 7.54
N VAL A 44 -1.98 -0.30 6.56
CA VAL A 44 -2.65 -1.01 5.46
C VAL A 44 -1.95 -0.63 4.18
N SER A 45 -1.61 -1.64 3.38
CA SER A 45 -1.02 -1.45 2.05
C SER A 45 -1.89 -2.07 0.98
N ALA A 46 -1.94 -1.46 -0.19
CA ALA A 46 -2.61 -1.97 -1.37
C ALA A 46 -1.61 -2.23 -2.50
N SER A 47 -1.92 -3.19 -3.37
CA SER A 47 -0.98 -3.62 -4.40
C SER A 47 -1.65 -4.00 -5.72
N PHE A 48 -0.85 -3.94 -6.78
CA PHE A 48 -1.17 -4.50 -8.09
C PHE A 48 -1.38 -6.03 -8.07
N ASP A 49 -1.00 -6.73 -6.99
CA ASP A 49 -1.26 -8.16 -6.81
C ASP A 49 -2.71 -8.48 -6.44
N THR A 50 -3.62 -7.53 -6.56
CA THR A 50 -5.06 -7.63 -6.27
C THR A 50 -5.40 -7.74 -4.79
N THR A 51 -4.42 -7.54 -3.89
CA THR A 51 -4.62 -7.65 -2.44
C THR A 51 -4.34 -6.34 -1.70
N ALA A 52 -4.92 -6.22 -0.50
CA ALA A 52 -4.43 -5.32 0.53
C ALA A 52 -3.92 -6.16 1.71
N ILE A 53 -2.95 -5.64 2.44
CA ILE A 53 -2.36 -6.32 3.61
C ILE A 53 -2.39 -5.38 4.80
N THR A 54 -2.82 -5.90 5.95
CA THR A 54 -2.68 -5.23 7.24
C THR A 54 -1.39 -5.68 7.91
N TRP A 55 -0.70 -4.74 8.55
CA TRP A 55 0.58 -4.96 9.19
C TRP A 55 0.57 -4.42 10.61
N SER A 56 1.18 -5.16 11.53
CA SER A 56 1.61 -4.61 12.81
C SER A 56 2.90 -3.81 12.60
N LEU A 57 2.87 -2.52 12.90
CA LEU A 57 4.07 -1.68 12.81
C LEU A 57 5.06 -1.93 13.94
N ALA A 58 4.59 -2.45 15.08
CA ALA A 58 5.42 -2.81 16.22
C ALA A 58 6.29 -4.04 15.93
N SER A 59 5.69 -5.11 15.36
CA SER A 59 6.42 -6.34 15.03
C SER A 59 7.00 -6.35 13.61
N GLY A 60 6.54 -5.46 12.71
CA GLY A 60 6.92 -5.46 11.31
C GLY A 60 6.37 -6.65 10.52
N THR A 61 5.30 -7.30 11.00
CA THR A 61 4.73 -8.50 10.39
C THR A 61 3.38 -8.24 9.75
N ALA A 62 3.08 -8.97 8.67
CA ALA A 62 1.76 -9.01 8.09
C ALA A 62 0.79 -9.71 9.04
N GLU A 63 -0.33 -9.07 9.35
CA GLU A 63 -1.39 -9.65 10.18
C GLU A 63 -2.43 -10.37 9.32
N LYS A 64 -2.84 -9.74 8.21
CA LYS A 64 -3.89 -10.27 7.36
C LYS A 64 -3.76 -9.82 5.91
N VAL A 65 -4.14 -10.68 4.99
CA VAL A 65 -4.27 -10.36 3.56
C VAL A 65 -5.75 -10.29 3.19
N LEU A 66 -6.17 -9.13 2.72
CA LEU A 66 -7.54 -8.83 2.31
C LEU A 66 -7.69 -9.13 0.82
N ARG A 67 -8.56 -10.08 0.47
CA ARG A 67 -8.77 -10.57 -0.91
C ARG A 67 -10.23 -10.37 -1.30
N PHE A 68 -10.47 -9.47 -2.24
CA PHE A 68 -11.81 -9.19 -2.75
C PHE A 68 -11.77 -8.70 -4.20
N HIS A 69 -10.88 -7.73 -4.47
CA HIS A 69 -10.82 -7.06 -5.76
C HIS A 69 -10.38 -8.01 -6.89
N GLU A 70 -10.92 -7.79 -8.08
CA GLU A 70 -10.62 -8.60 -9.28
C GLU A 70 -9.42 -8.05 -10.06
N GLY A 71 -9.07 -6.78 -9.86
CA GLY A 71 -7.89 -6.12 -10.42
C GLY A 71 -7.01 -5.52 -9.30
N ALA A 72 -6.05 -4.68 -9.70
CA ALA A 72 -5.16 -3.99 -8.76
C ALA A 72 -5.95 -3.24 -7.69
N VAL A 73 -5.49 -3.30 -6.44
CA VAL A 73 -6.01 -2.45 -5.36
C VAL A 73 -5.24 -1.14 -5.39
N ASN A 74 -5.95 -0.06 -5.74
CA ASN A 74 -5.33 1.23 -6.04
C ASN A 74 -5.26 2.18 -4.85
N ALA A 75 -6.21 2.10 -3.91
CA ALA A 75 -6.21 2.95 -2.73
C ALA A 75 -6.70 2.20 -1.50
N VAL A 76 -6.24 2.67 -0.35
CA VAL A 76 -6.66 2.21 0.99
C VAL A 76 -6.87 3.41 1.90
N ALA A 77 -7.78 3.26 2.85
CA ALA A 77 -7.97 4.20 3.94
C ALA A 77 -8.27 3.44 5.24
N VAL A 78 -7.79 3.95 6.37
CA VAL A 78 -8.15 3.46 7.70
C VAL A 78 -9.18 4.42 8.29
N LEU A 79 -10.33 3.90 8.69
CA LEU A 79 -11.39 4.65 9.30
C LEU A 79 -11.11 4.83 10.81
N GLN A 80 -11.70 5.87 11.40
CA GLN A 80 -11.49 6.17 12.81
C GLN A 80 -11.93 5.06 13.77
N ASP A 81 -12.90 4.24 13.37
CA ASP A 81 -13.41 3.09 14.13
C ASP A 81 -12.62 1.79 13.87
N GLY A 82 -11.50 1.88 13.17
CA GLY A 82 -10.62 0.77 12.85
C GLY A 82 -11.04 -0.06 11.63
N ARG A 83 -12.17 0.25 10.98
CA ARG A 83 -12.52 -0.33 9.69
C ARG A 83 -11.52 0.11 8.62
N ILE A 84 -11.45 -0.66 7.55
CA ILE A 84 -10.56 -0.40 6.42
C ILE A 84 -11.42 -0.25 5.17
N ALA A 85 -11.12 0.75 4.35
CA ALA A 85 -11.64 0.85 3.00
C ALA A 85 -10.53 0.50 2.00
N THR A 86 -10.85 -0.31 1.00
CA THR A 86 -9.98 -0.63 -0.15
C THR A 86 -10.72 -0.34 -1.43
N SER A 87 -10.03 0.12 -2.47
CA SER A 87 -10.63 0.34 -3.79
C SER A 87 -9.70 -0.09 -4.92
N GLY A 88 -10.26 -0.46 -6.06
CA GLY A 88 -9.48 -1.08 -7.11
C GLY A 88 -9.90 -0.76 -8.54
N GLU A 89 -9.23 -1.45 -9.46
CA GLU A 89 -9.50 -1.40 -10.90
C GLU A 89 -10.91 -1.90 -11.27
N ASP A 90 -11.51 -2.71 -10.40
CA ASP A 90 -12.86 -3.24 -10.57
C ASP A 90 -13.99 -2.23 -10.27
N ALA A 91 -13.63 -0.96 -10.10
CA ALA A 91 -14.54 0.17 -9.83
C ALA A 91 -15.33 0.03 -8.50
N ARG A 92 -14.95 -0.89 -7.62
CA ARG A 92 -15.60 -1.16 -6.33
C ARG A 92 -14.79 -0.61 -5.17
N ILE A 93 -15.50 -0.33 -4.07
CA ILE A 93 -14.90 -0.01 -2.78
C ILE A 93 -15.39 -1.05 -1.78
N ALA A 94 -14.48 -1.71 -1.08
CA ALA A 94 -14.80 -2.69 -0.06
C ALA A 94 -14.51 -2.12 1.33
N ILE A 95 -15.48 -2.21 2.23
CA ILE A 95 -15.34 -1.81 3.65
C ILE A 95 -15.19 -3.07 4.48
N TRP A 96 -14.11 -3.14 5.24
CA TRP A 96 -13.73 -4.29 6.05
C TRP A 96 -13.88 -3.99 7.53
N GLN A 97 -14.49 -4.91 8.27
CA GLN A 97 -14.46 -4.89 9.73
C GLN A 97 -13.16 -5.52 10.23
N PRO A 98 -12.60 -5.05 11.34
CA PRO A 98 -11.46 -5.70 11.97
C PRO A 98 -11.71 -7.20 12.18
N GLY A 99 -10.74 -8.03 11.82
CA GLY A 99 -10.80 -9.49 12.00
C GLY A 99 -11.61 -10.27 10.96
N GLN A 100 -12.43 -9.64 10.12
CA GLN A 100 -13.24 -10.33 9.11
C GLN A 100 -12.41 -10.72 7.87
N ASP A 101 -12.78 -11.86 7.24
CA ASP A 101 -12.12 -12.36 6.02
C ASP A 101 -12.80 -11.87 4.73
N LYS A 102 -13.98 -11.28 4.86
CA LYS A 102 -14.78 -10.74 3.76
C LYS A 102 -15.17 -9.30 4.06
N PRO A 103 -15.36 -8.46 3.03
CA PRO A 103 -15.85 -7.12 3.26
C PRO A 103 -17.25 -7.16 3.87
N ALA A 104 -17.49 -6.31 4.86
CA ALA A 104 -18.79 -6.13 5.48
C ALA A 104 -19.77 -5.38 4.55
N THR A 105 -19.22 -4.48 3.73
CA THR A 105 -20.02 -3.70 2.77
C THR A 105 -19.20 -3.49 1.50
N VAL A 106 -19.89 -3.52 0.35
CA VAL A 106 -19.31 -3.17 -0.95
C VAL A 106 -20.08 -1.98 -1.50
N LEU A 107 -19.37 -0.87 -1.73
CA LEU A 107 -19.91 0.34 -2.33
C LEU A 107 -19.68 0.25 -3.84
N GLN A 108 -20.76 0.41 -4.60
CA GLN A 108 -20.78 0.33 -6.06
C GLN A 108 -21.39 1.59 -6.66
N GLY A 109 -20.92 1.94 -7.86
CA GLY A 109 -21.45 3.08 -8.58
C GLY A 109 -20.44 3.73 -9.52
N HIS A 110 -19.14 3.69 -9.19
CA HIS A 110 -18.11 4.07 -10.17
C HIS A 110 -18.11 3.10 -11.35
N THR A 111 -17.73 3.62 -12.54
CA THR A 111 -17.71 2.85 -13.81
C THR A 111 -16.30 2.63 -14.34
N ALA A 112 -15.30 3.14 -13.65
CA ALA A 112 -13.88 2.98 -13.95
C ALA A 112 -13.07 2.87 -12.65
N PRO A 113 -11.76 2.55 -12.71
CA PRO A 113 -10.90 2.37 -11.54
C PRO A 113 -11.04 3.48 -10.49
N VAL A 114 -11.18 3.08 -9.23
CA VAL A 114 -11.17 3.99 -8.09
C VAL A 114 -9.75 4.07 -7.56
N VAL A 115 -9.14 5.26 -7.60
CA VAL A 115 -7.68 5.42 -7.42
C VAL A 115 -7.28 6.25 -6.20
N SER A 116 -8.22 6.90 -5.53
CA SER A 116 -7.95 7.64 -4.30
C SER A 116 -9.13 7.56 -3.34
N LEU A 117 -8.85 7.45 -2.05
CA LEU A 117 -9.81 7.43 -0.96
C LEU A 117 -9.39 8.44 0.11
N ALA A 118 -10.36 9.12 0.71
CA ALA A 118 -10.17 9.98 1.86
C ALA A 118 -11.34 9.84 2.84
N VAL A 119 -11.05 9.92 4.15
CA VAL A 119 -12.05 9.87 5.22
C VAL A 119 -12.28 11.28 5.74
N SER A 120 -13.54 11.65 5.95
CA SER A 120 -13.89 12.94 6.54
C SER A 120 -13.34 13.08 7.96
N PRO A 121 -13.02 14.31 8.41
CA PRO A 121 -12.51 14.54 9.76
C PRO A 121 -13.43 14.05 10.88
N ASP A 122 -14.73 13.98 10.64
CA ASP A 122 -15.73 13.45 11.58
C ASP A 122 -15.93 11.92 11.48
N GLY A 123 -15.20 11.25 10.57
CA GLY A 123 -15.26 9.82 10.35
C GLY A 123 -16.55 9.29 9.74
N LYS A 124 -17.47 10.16 9.29
CA LYS A 124 -18.82 9.74 8.84
C LYS A 124 -18.95 9.56 7.34
N THR A 125 -18.02 10.10 6.57
CA THR A 125 -18.08 10.08 5.10
C THR A 125 -16.75 9.58 4.53
N LEU A 126 -16.82 8.69 3.55
CA LEU A 126 -15.71 8.32 2.70
C LEU A 126 -15.83 9.07 1.38
N ALA A 127 -14.76 9.69 0.90
CA ALA A 127 -14.67 10.25 -0.44
C ALA A 127 -13.84 9.33 -1.33
N SER A 128 -14.21 9.20 -2.60
CA SER A 128 -13.48 8.45 -3.60
C SER A 128 -13.27 9.27 -4.87
N ALA A 129 -12.13 9.07 -5.53
CA ALA A 129 -11.84 9.63 -6.85
C ALA A 129 -11.64 8.51 -7.86
N SER A 130 -12.18 8.68 -9.07
CA SER A 130 -12.18 7.64 -10.09
C SER A 130 -11.81 8.17 -11.48
N TRP A 131 -11.32 7.27 -12.29
CA TRP A 131 -11.06 7.52 -13.71
C TRP A 131 -12.35 7.59 -14.55
N ASP A 132 -13.53 7.43 -13.93
CA ASP A 132 -14.81 7.74 -14.55
C ASP A 132 -15.13 9.27 -14.59
N ASN A 133 -14.14 10.10 -14.29
CA ASN A 133 -14.21 11.57 -14.25
C ASN A 133 -15.05 12.11 -13.09
N THR A 134 -15.43 11.26 -12.12
CA THR A 134 -16.21 11.69 -10.95
C THR A 134 -15.46 11.45 -9.65
N ALA A 135 -15.83 12.18 -8.62
CA ALA A 135 -15.61 11.80 -7.24
C ALA A 135 -16.96 11.51 -6.58
N ARG A 136 -16.96 10.70 -5.52
CA ARG A 136 -18.19 10.35 -4.79
C ARG A 136 -17.98 10.46 -3.30
N LEU A 137 -19.07 10.86 -2.61
CA LEU A 137 -19.13 10.93 -1.15
C LEU A 137 -20.10 9.84 -0.68
N TRP A 138 -19.58 8.93 0.13
CA TRP A 138 -20.29 7.76 0.63
C TRP A 138 -20.55 7.91 2.12
N PRO A 139 -21.83 8.08 2.57
CA PRO A 139 -22.16 8.07 3.98
C PRO A 139 -21.82 6.70 4.60
N LEU A 140 -20.94 6.64 5.59
CA LEU A 140 -20.51 5.38 6.22
C LEU A 140 -21.56 4.78 7.16
N GLY A 141 -22.59 5.54 7.48
CA GLY A 141 -23.80 5.07 8.17
C GLY A 141 -24.88 4.53 7.27
N GLY A 142 -24.64 4.48 5.93
CA GLY A 142 -25.62 4.07 4.93
C GLY A 142 -26.29 5.26 4.24
N GLY A 143 -26.93 5.00 3.10
CA GLY A 143 -27.57 6.01 2.26
C GLY A 143 -26.96 6.10 0.86
N ALA A 144 -27.59 6.89 0.00
CA ALA A 144 -27.13 7.09 -1.38
C ALA A 144 -25.86 7.96 -1.40
N PRO A 145 -24.87 7.66 -2.25
CA PRO A 145 -23.71 8.52 -2.42
C PRO A 145 -24.08 9.82 -3.13
N ARG A 146 -23.41 10.90 -2.76
CA ARG A 146 -23.39 12.14 -3.55
C ARG A 146 -22.34 12.05 -4.63
N VAL A 147 -22.71 12.23 -5.90
CA VAL A 147 -21.76 12.28 -7.02
C VAL A 147 -21.29 13.73 -7.21
N LEU A 148 -19.98 13.90 -7.36
CA LEU A 148 -19.33 15.17 -7.67
C LEU A 148 -18.91 15.14 -9.15
N GLU A 149 -19.75 15.71 -9.99
CA GLU A 149 -19.58 15.75 -11.45
C GLU A 149 -19.01 17.08 -11.92
N GLY A 150 -18.18 17.05 -12.97
CA GLY A 150 -17.65 18.25 -13.58
C GLY A 150 -16.25 18.15 -14.14
N HIS A 151 -15.39 17.26 -13.58
CA HIS A 151 -14.10 16.99 -14.22
C HIS A 151 -14.29 16.43 -15.62
N GLN A 152 -13.40 16.84 -16.53
CA GLN A 152 -13.47 16.41 -17.94
C GLN A 152 -12.58 15.22 -18.26
N GLN A 153 -11.72 14.84 -17.31
CA GLN A 153 -10.84 13.68 -17.38
C GLN A 153 -10.71 13.04 -16.00
N SER A 154 -9.96 11.96 -15.92
CA SER A 154 -9.73 11.17 -14.70
C SER A 154 -9.48 12.02 -13.47
N VAL A 155 -10.18 11.69 -12.38
CA VAL A 155 -9.94 12.29 -11.06
C VAL A 155 -8.97 11.37 -10.33
N ASN A 156 -7.76 11.88 -10.05
CA ASN A 156 -6.67 11.09 -9.50
C ASN A 156 -6.50 11.25 -7.98
N GLY A 157 -6.93 12.39 -7.43
CA GLY A 157 -6.77 12.66 -6.01
C GLY A 157 -8.03 13.24 -5.38
N VAL A 158 -8.26 12.89 -4.11
CA VAL A 158 -9.33 13.46 -3.28
C VAL A 158 -8.83 13.66 -1.85
N ALA A 159 -9.21 14.77 -1.24
CA ALA A 159 -8.94 15.09 0.15
C ALA A 159 -10.11 15.87 0.77
N PHE A 160 -10.35 15.69 2.06
CA PHE A 160 -11.21 16.59 2.84
C PHE A 160 -10.40 17.79 3.34
N THR A 161 -11.03 18.96 3.41
CA THR A 161 -10.46 20.07 4.18
C THR A 161 -10.46 19.71 5.67
N PRO A 162 -9.46 20.16 6.46
CA PRO A 162 -9.35 19.83 7.88
C PRO A 162 -10.55 20.25 8.73
N ASP A 163 -11.25 21.31 8.32
CA ASP A 163 -12.47 21.76 8.96
C ASP A 163 -13.73 20.97 8.59
N GLY A 164 -13.59 19.99 7.68
CA GLY A 164 -14.67 19.14 7.20
C GLY A 164 -15.74 19.86 6.38
N ARG A 165 -15.47 21.10 5.89
CA ARG A 165 -16.48 21.90 5.16
C ARG A 165 -16.47 21.66 3.67
N ALA A 166 -15.39 21.12 3.11
CA ALA A 166 -15.27 20.87 1.70
C ALA A 166 -14.49 19.58 1.39
N VAL A 167 -14.69 19.08 0.18
CA VAL A 167 -13.83 18.09 -0.46
C VAL A 167 -13.06 18.78 -1.59
N VAL A 168 -11.82 18.39 -1.78
CA VAL A 168 -10.96 18.87 -2.85
C VAL A 168 -10.60 17.68 -3.75
N THR A 169 -10.70 17.89 -5.06
CA THR A 169 -10.35 16.87 -6.06
C THR A 169 -9.31 17.39 -7.03
N ALA A 170 -8.37 16.53 -7.41
CA ALA A 170 -7.31 16.80 -8.37
C ALA A 170 -7.52 15.94 -9.63
N GLY A 171 -7.67 16.60 -10.79
CA GLY A 171 -8.00 15.97 -12.05
C GLY A 171 -6.87 16.01 -13.08
N TYR A 172 -6.88 15.04 -13.98
CA TYR A 172 -5.99 15.01 -15.14
C TYR A 172 -6.35 16.12 -16.16
N ASP A 173 -7.55 16.71 -16.02
CA ASP A 173 -8.06 17.86 -16.77
C ASP A 173 -7.41 19.20 -16.37
N LEU A 174 -6.28 19.18 -15.68
CA LEU A 174 -5.54 20.36 -15.20
C LEU A 174 -6.27 21.10 -14.07
N THR A 175 -7.39 20.60 -13.55
CA THR A 175 -8.17 21.33 -12.56
C THR A 175 -8.06 20.75 -11.16
N LEU A 176 -7.94 21.64 -10.17
CA LEU A 176 -8.24 21.41 -8.78
C LEU A 176 -9.63 21.96 -8.49
N ARG A 177 -10.51 21.18 -7.86
CA ARG A 177 -11.87 21.61 -7.56
C ARG A 177 -12.16 21.53 -6.07
N ILE A 178 -12.78 22.59 -5.52
CA ILE A 178 -13.24 22.63 -4.13
C ILE A 178 -14.76 22.50 -4.14
N TRP A 179 -15.27 21.46 -3.48
CA TRP A 179 -16.69 21.12 -3.41
C TRP A 179 -17.20 21.38 -2.00
N PRO A 180 -18.04 22.40 -1.77
CA PRO A 180 -18.67 22.61 -0.48
C PRO A 180 -19.55 21.42 -0.09
N LEU A 181 -19.47 20.98 1.17
CA LEU A 181 -20.30 19.89 1.67
C LEU A 181 -21.68 20.36 2.09
N ALA A 182 -21.77 21.57 2.63
CA ALA A 182 -23.05 22.21 2.95
C ALA A 182 -23.58 23.03 1.76
N GLY A 183 -24.92 23.08 1.62
CA GLY A 183 -25.59 24.05 0.73
C GLY A 183 -25.68 23.70 -0.75
N GLY A 184 -25.19 22.57 -1.21
CA GLY A 184 -25.33 22.13 -2.61
C GLY A 184 -24.73 23.07 -3.68
N GLY A 185 -23.85 23.98 -3.30
CA GLY A 185 -23.19 24.94 -4.19
C GLY A 185 -22.32 24.27 -5.26
N SER A 186 -22.09 25.00 -6.38
CA SER A 186 -21.16 24.61 -7.43
C SER A 186 -19.72 24.57 -6.89
N SER A 187 -18.88 23.70 -7.48
CA SER A 187 -17.47 23.67 -7.15
C SER A 187 -16.75 24.95 -7.57
N LYS A 188 -15.78 25.39 -6.76
CA LYS A 188 -14.78 26.35 -7.21
C LYS A 188 -13.71 25.61 -8.01
N ILE A 189 -13.35 26.13 -9.17
CA ILE A 189 -12.42 25.52 -10.11
C ILE A 189 -11.16 26.37 -10.17
N MET A 190 -10.00 25.73 -10.02
CA MET A 190 -8.69 26.32 -10.25
C MET A 190 -7.98 25.51 -11.34
N THR A 191 -7.46 26.22 -12.36
CA THR A 191 -6.68 25.60 -13.43
C THR A 191 -5.20 25.75 -13.11
N LEU A 192 -4.48 24.62 -13.16
CA LEU A 192 -3.04 24.57 -12.98
C LEU A 192 -2.35 24.24 -14.32
N PRO A 193 -1.04 24.52 -14.43
CA PRO A 193 -0.31 24.34 -15.71
C PRO A 193 -0.01 22.87 -16.06
N THR A 194 -0.53 21.90 -15.28
CA THR A 194 -0.18 20.48 -15.40
C THR A 194 -1.35 19.58 -15.02
N PRO A 195 -1.48 18.38 -15.62
CA PRO A 195 -2.33 17.32 -15.11
C PRO A 195 -1.96 16.97 -13.66
N LEU A 196 -2.97 16.83 -12.79
CA LEU A 196 -2.78 16.59 -11.37
C LEU A 196 -2.93 15.11 -11.03
N ASN A 197 -2.04 14.61 -10.16
CA ASN A 197 -2.02 13.23 -9.72
C ASN A 197 -2.40 13.06 -8.24
N ALA A 198 -2.16 14.06 -7.41
CA ALA A 198 -2.39 13.98 -5.97
C ALA A 198 -2.77 15.33 -5.39
N VAL A 199 -3.52 15.30 -4.28
CA VAL A 199 -3.86 16.45 -3.47
C VAL A 199 -3.91 16.08 -2.00
N VAL A 200 -3.43 16.98 -1.13
CA VAL A 200 -3.61 16.94 0.32
C VAL A 200 -4.06 18.30 0.81
N ALA A 201 -4.78 18.35 1.92
CA ALA A 201 -5.22 19.57 2.56
C ALA A 201 -4.54 19.70 3.93
N ALA A 202 -3.81 20.79 4.13
CA ALA A 202 -3.00 21.02 5.32
C ALA A 202 -3.79 21.77 6.42
N PRO A 203 -3.34 21.68 7.69
CA PRO A 203 -3.86 22.53 8.75
C PRO A 203 -3.88 24.01 8.33
N GLY A 204 -4.96 24.74 8.67
CA GLY A 204 -5.20 26.09 8.19
C GLY A 204 -5.89 26.17 6.82
N GLY A 205 -6.19 25.01 6.20
CA GLY A 205 -6.96 24.93 4.95
C GLY A 205 -6.13 25.08 3.67
N GLU A 206 -4.81 25.22 3.78
CA GLU A 206 -3.94 25.25 2.60
C GLU A 206 -4.05 23.96 1.79
N LEU A 207 -4.14 24.09 0.47
CA LEU A 207 -4.23 22.98 -0.46
C LEU A 207 -2.88 22.78 -1.14
N ILE A 208 -2.43 21.52 -1.18
CA ILE A 208 -1.15 21.15 -1.77
C ILE A 208 -1.41 20.08 -2.81
N THR A 209 -0.96 20.32 -4.04
CA THR A 209 -1.18 19.41 -5.17
C THR A 209 0.07 19.25 -6.01
N ALA A 210 0.17 18.15 -6.74
CA ALA A 210 1.28 17.88 -7.63
C ALA A 210 0.85 16.99 -8.82
N GLY A 211 1.67 16.98 -9.85
CA GLY A 211 1.35 16.23 -11.07
C GLY A 211 2.53 16.04 -12.01
N ALA A 212 2.28 16.18 -13.32
CA ALA A 212 3.19 15.73 -14.36
C ALA A 212 4.47 16.59 -14.49
N THR A 213 4.49 17.84 -14.03
CA THR A 213 5.68 18.71 -14.11
C THR A 213 6.77 18.41 -13.08
N GLY A 214 6.48 17.60 -12.05
CA GLY A 214 7.41 17.41 -10.94
C GLY A 214 7.43 18.54 -9.92
N LYS A 215 6.56 19.56 -10.08
CA LYS A 215 6.38 20.64 -9.12
C LYS A 215 5.29 20.28 -8.10
N VAL A 216 5.46 20.80 -6.89
CA VAL A 216 4.44 20.83 -5.85
C VAL A 216 3.89 22.24 -5.76
N TYR A 217 2.58 22.40 -5.86
CA TYR A 217 1.86 23.67 -5.86
C TYR A 217 1.15 23.87 -4.52
N PHE A 218 1.27 25.05 -3.96
CA PHE A 218 0.66 25.46 -2.70
C PHE A 218 -0.41 26.51 -2.98
N LEU A 219 -1.64 26.28 -2.55
CA LEU A 219 -2.78 27.16 -2.76
C LEU A 219 -3.43 27.51 -1.43
N SER A 220 -4.02 28.68 -1.33
CA SER A 220 -4.83 29.06 -0.17
C SER A 220 -6.06 28.17 -0.03
N ALA A 221 -6.74 28.24 1.11
CA ALA A 221 -8.01 27.53 1.35
C ALA A 221 -9.11 27.88 0.32
N VAL A 222 -8.98 29.02 -0.34
CA VAL A 222 -9.89 29.46 -1.41
C VAL A 222 -9.32 29.20 -2.80
N GLY A 223 -8.19 28.48 -2.93
CA GLY A 223 -7.62 28.05 -4.20
C GLY A 223 -6.79 29.10 -4.94
N GLU A 224 -6.32 30.14 -4.26
CA GLU A 224 -5.36 31.09 -4.84
C GLU A 224 -3.95 30.49 -4.78
N MET A 225 -3.21 30.56 -5.90
CA MET A 225 -1.81 30.14 -5.94
C MET A 225 -0.98 30.99 -4.96
N LYS A 226 -0.25 30.32 -4.09
CA LYS A 226 0.64 30.96 -3.11
C LYS A 226 2.11 30.78 -3.48
N ASP A 227 2.46 29.54 -3.87
CA ASP A 227 3.85 29.20 -4.17
C ASP A 227 3.94 27.89 -4.96
N GLU A 228 5.11 27.61 -5.54
CA GLU A 228 5.45 26.35 -6.16
C GLU A 228 6.89 25.94 -5.82
N VAL A 229 7.13 24.64 -5.70
CA VAL A 229 8.45 24.07 -5.39
C VAL A 229 8.82 23.03 -6.44
N ASP A 230 10.00 23.13 -7.03
CA ASP A 230 10.57 22.12 -7.90
C ASP A 230 11.01 20.91 -7.06
N ALA A 231 10.17 19.88 -7.00
CA ALA A 231 10.38 18.70 -6.16
C ALA A 231 11.12 17.58 -6.91
N ALA A 232 10.88 17.46 -8.23
CA ALA A 232 11.53 16.45 -9.08
C ALA A 232 11.55 16.93 -10.55
N ALA A 233 12.46 16.36 -11.35
CA ALA A 233 12.50 16.57 -12.80
C ALA A 233 11.52 15.65 -13.58
N VAL A 234 10.67 14.90 -12.87
CA VAL A 234 9.74 13.89 -13.42
C VAL A 234 8.42 13.93 -12.66
N PRO A 235 7.34 13.34 -13.21
CA PRO A 235 6.03 13.38 -12.57
C PRO A 235 6.04 12.95 -11.10
N ILE A 236 5.35 13.72 -10.26
CA ILE A 236 4.98 13.35 -8.90
C ILE A 236 3.68 12.53 -8.97
N ILE A 237 3.61 11.43 -8.22
CA ILE A 237 2.49 10.48 -8.26
C ILE A 237 1.77 10.29 -6.93
N ALA A 238 2.39 10.67 -5.81
CA ALA A 238 1.73 10.67 -4.52
C ALA A 238 2.28 11.79 -3.62
N LEU A 239 1.42 12.29 -2.74
CA LEU A 239 1.72 13.26 -1.71
C LEU A 239 1.31 12.72 -0.34
N ALA A 240 2.08 13.06 0.68
CA ALA A 240 1.69 12.90 2.07
C ALA A 240 2.09 14.13 2.88
N LEU A 241 1.31 14.41 3.92
CA LEU A 241 1.58 15.48 4.88
C LEU A 241 1.89 14.86 6.24
N SER A 242 2.90 15.37 6.96
CA SER A 242 3.13 14.98 8.34
C SER A 242 1.93 15.38 9.22
N GLY A 243 1.71 14.67 10.33
CA GLY A 243 0.56 14.89 11.19
C GLY A 243 0.50 16.29 11.79
N ASP A 244 1.67 16.94 12.01
CA ASP A 244 1.78 18.33 12.44
C ASP A 244 1.67 19.34 11.28
N GLY A 245 1.60 18.84 10.05
CA GLY A 245 1.45 19.64 8.83
C GLY A 245 2.71 20.38 8.39
N LYS A 246 3.88 20.10 8.96
CA LYS A 246 5.12 20.85 8.62
C LYS A 246 5.86 20.31 7.41
N LEU A 247 5.80 18.99 7.19
CA LEU A 247 6.52 18.34 6.10
C LEU A 247 5.56 17.83 5.03
N VAL A 248 5.93 18.05 3.79
CA VAL A 248 5.27 17.46 2.60
C VAL A 248 6.24 16.46 1.98
N ALA A 249 5.79 15.21 1.85
CA ALA A 249 6.51 14.20 1.07
C ALA A 249 5.88 14.08 -0.30
N ALA A 250 6.70 14.16 -1.36
CA ALA A 250 6.25 14.06 -2.75
C ALA A 250 7.05 12.96 -3.46
N SER A 251 6.39 11.85 -3.82
CA SER A 251 7.02 10.73 -4.48
C SER A 251 6.91 10.79 -5.99
N SER A 252 7.97 10.35 -6.68
CA SER A 252 8.09 10.44 -8.14
C SER A 252 8.10 9.10 -8.83
N VAL A 253 7.83 9.12 -10.14
CA VAL A 253 7.88 7.94 -11.02
C VAL A 253 9.29 7.33 -11.15
N ARG A 254 10.34 7.98 -10.67
CA ARG A 254 11.71 7.44 -10.62
C ARG A 254 12.16 7.03 -9.22
N GLY A 255 11.24 6.99 -8.25
CA GLY A 255 11.51 6.48 -6.91
C GLY A 255 12.13 7.47 -5.95
N ALA A 256 12.46 8.67 -6.38
CA ALA A 256 12.87 9.74 -5.49
C ALA A 256 11.65 10.30 -4.73
N VAL A 257 11.82 10.59 -3.44
CA VAL A 257 10.82 11.24 -2.60
C VAL A 257 11.39 12.54 -2.07
N ALA A 258 10.83 13.65 -2.52
CA ALA A 258 11.18 14.99 -2.05
C ALA A 258 10.52 15.24 -0.69
N ILE A 259 11.27 15.72 0.28
CA ILE A 259 10.79 16.22 1.58
C ILE A 259 10.89 17.73 1.56
N ILE A 260 9.75 18.39 1.65
CA ILE A 260 9.61 19.85 1.56
C ILE A 260 9.14 20.36 2.92
N ASP A 261 9.84 21.34 3.47
CA ASP A 261 9.35 22.11 4.60
C ASP A 261 8.23 23.07 4.12
N ARG A 262 7.04 22.87 4.68
CA ARG A 262 5.84 23.56 4.23
C ARG A 262 5.88 25.06 4.48
N ASP A 263 6.45 25.48 5.61
CA ASP A 263 6.42 26.89 6.01
C ASP A 263 7.43 27.72 5.21
N SER A 264 8.64 27.20 5.02
CA SER A 264 9.71 27.88 4.26
C SER A 264 9.64 27.64 2.75
N ARG A 265 8.82 26.69 2.25
CA ARG A 265 8.76 26.26 0.84
C ARG A 265 10.08 25.71 0.30
N LYS A 266 10.93 25.19 1.17
CA LYS A 266 12.24 24.66 0.77
C LYS A 266 12.21 23.15 0.63
N LEU A 267 12.84 22.68 -0.44
CA LEU A 267 13.20 21.27 -0.56
C LEU A 267 14.32 20.97 0.45
N GLU A 268 13.97 20.31 1.54
CA GLU A 268 14.94 19.97 2.60
C GLU A 268 15.87 18.85 2.15
N ARG A 269 15.30 17.83 1.49
CA ARG A 269 16.06 16.69 0.99
C ARG A 269 15.31 15.86 -0.01
N THR A 270 16.05 14.96 -0.65
CA THR A 270 15.49 13.92 -1.51
C THR A 270 15.91 12.56 -0.99
N LEU A 271 14.95 11.72 -0.65
CA LEU A 271 15.17 10.31 -0.34
C LEU A 271 15.32 9.56 -1.65
N VAL A 272 16.43 8.85 -1.83
CA VAL A 272 16.70 8.12 -3.07
C VAL A 272 16.40 6.64 -2.86
N GLY A 273 15.36 6.17 -3.51
CA GLY A 273 15.00 4.76 -3.55
C GLY A 273 15.79 3.99 -4.63
N PRO A 274 15.39 2.75 -4.94
CA PRO A 274 16.11 1.86 -5.87
C PRO A 274 15.99 2.24 -7.36
N GLY A 275 15.58 3.48 -7.68
CA GLY A 275 15.43 3.96 -9.07
C GLY A 275 14.15 3.51 -9.77
N MET A 276 13.24 2.83 -9.06
CA MET A 276 11.93 2.39 -9.55
C MET A 276 10.82 3.23 -8.91
N PRO A 277 9.64 3.39 -9.56
CA PRO A 277 8.54 4.18 -9.03
C PRO A 277 8.21 3.92 -7.56
N ALA A 278 8.17 4.98 -6.75
CA ALA A 278 7.62 4.98 -5.40
C ALA A 278 6.15 5.43 -5.51
N TRP A 279 5.24 4.46 -5.57
CA TRP A 279 3.82 4.71 -5.84
C TRP A 279 3.07 5.32 -4.67
N SER A 280 3.59 5.18 -3.46
CA SER A 280 2.91 5.62 -2.25
C SER A 280 3.87 6.11 -1.19
N VAL A 281 3.40 7.08 -0.42
CA VAL A 281 4.06 7.65 0.76
C VAL A 281 3.05 7.85 1.87
N ALA A 282 3.44 7.65 3.12
CA ALA A 282 2.63 7.94 4.30
C ALA A 282 3.52 8.26 5.51
N PHE A 283 3.22 9.33 6.22
CA PHE A 283 3.88 9.61 7.51
C PHE A 283 3.27 8.78 8.64
N LEU A 284 4.09 8.41 9.61
CA LEU A 284 3.63 7.95 10.91
C LEU A 284 3.21 9.15 11.77
N PRO A 285 2.40 8.94 12.83
CA PRO A 285 1.99 10.02 13.73
C PRO A 285 3.13 10.68 14.52
N ASP A 286 4.32 10.10 14.51
CA ASP A 286 5.53 10.68 15.09
C ASP A 286 6.10 11.88 14.32
N ASN A 287 5.52 12.20 13.16
CA ASN A 287 5.90 13.28 12.24
C ASN A 287 7.30 13.19 11.63
N GLY A 288 8.11 12.23 12.06
CA GLY A 288 9.49 12.04 11.62
C GLY A 288 9.70 10.80 10.76
N THR A 289 8.85 9.78 10.92
CA THR A 289 8.95 8.53 10.16
C THR A 289 8.08 8.57 8.92
N LEU A 290 8.69 8.35 7.75
CA LEU A 290 8.00 8.22 6.48
C LEU A 290 8.04 6.75 6.00
N LEU A 291 6.91 6.25 5.54
CA LEU A 291 6.78 4.98 4.83
C LEU A 291 6.71 5.22 3.33
N THR A 292 7.41 4.39 2.55
CA THR A 292 7.34 4.41 1.08
C THR A 292 7.05 3.02 0.56
N GLY A 293 6.13 2.93 -0.41
CA GLY A 293 5.81 1.70 -1.13
C GLY A 293 6.07 1.85 -2.62
N GLY A 294 6.63 0.84 -3.27
CA GLY A 294 7.07 0.98 -4.64
C GLY A 294 6.99 -0.29 -5.49
N THR A 295 7.53 -0.18 -6.70
CA THR A 295 7.55 -1.24 -7.73
C THR A 295 8.32 -2.47 -7.29
N ASP A 296 9.26 -2.33 -6.38
CA ASP A 296 10.04 -3.43 -5.82
C ASP A 296 9.29 -4.28 -4.78
N ARG A 297 8.00 -4.01 -4.58
CA ARG A 297 7.08 -4.77 -3.70
C ARG A 297 7.38 -4.61 -2.21
N LEU A 298 8.23 -3.65 -1.84
CA LEU A 298 8.65 -3.42 -0.46
C LEU A 298 8.00 -2.17 0.11
N ILE A 299 7.80 -2.18 1.42
CA ILE A 299 7.48 -0.98 2.19
C ILE A 299 8.70 -0.67 3.04
N ARG A 300 9.25 0.53 2.88
CA ARG A 300 10.44 1.02 3.58
C ARG A 300 10.08 2.08 4.59
N ARG A 301 10.88 2.17 5.64
CA ARG A 301 10.82 3.21 6.65
C ARG A 301 12.00 4.16 6.51
N TRP A 302 11.75 5.43 6.60
CA TRP A 302 12.73 6.48 6.51
C TRP A 302 12.59 7.46 7.67
N ASN A 303 13.70 7.96 8.18
CA ASN A 303 13.67 9.19 8.95
C ASN A 303 13.58 10.36 7.95
N ALA A 304 12.42 11.04 7.90
CA ALA A 304 12.22 12.14 6.97
C ALA A 304 13.13 13.35 7.27
N LEU A 305 13.56 13.51 8.54
CA LEU A 305 14.38 14.62 8.97
C LEU A 305 15.88 14.42 8.65
N THR A 306 16.39 13.19 8.78
CA THR A 306 17.80 12.88 8.49
C THR A 306 17.99 12.30 7.09
N GLY A 307 16.97 11.71 6.50
CA GLY A 307 17.04 10.98 5.24
C GLY A 307 17.56 9.56 5.39
N GLU A 308 17.82 9.12 6.62
CA GLU A 308 18.30 7.78 6.90
C GLU A 308 17.21 6.74 6.76
N HIS A 309 17.56 5.59 6.24
CA HIS A 309 16.71 4.43 6.22
C HIS A 309 16.59 3.88 7.65
N LEU A 310 15.37 3.79 8.18
CA LEU A 310 15.11 3.26 9.52
C LEU A 310 14.97 1.73 9.48
N GLY A 311 15.79 1.08 10.29
CA GLY A 311 15.97 -0.35 10.35
C GLY A 311 17.22 -0.76 9.60
N GLU A 312 17.75 -1.94 9.91
CA GLU A 312 18.94 -2.43 9.23
C GLU A 312 18.71 -2.32 7.71
N VAL A 313 19.42 -1.38 7.05
CA VAL A 313 19.93 -1.68 5.73
C VAL A 313 20.84 -2.86 6.00
N ALA A 314 20.23 -4.04 6.08
CA ALA A 314 21.02 -5.22 5.90
C ALA A 314 21.67 -4.98 4.54
N MET A 315 22.95 -4.73 4.53
CA MET A 315 23.81 -4.94 3.36
C MET A 315 23.58 -6.36 2.82
N ASN A 316 23.02 -7.22 3.62
CA ASN A 316 22.24 -8.42 3.39
C ASN A 316 20.77 -8.06 3.67
N GLY A 317 19.90 -7.88 2.68
CA GLY A 317 18.45 -7.59 2.86
C GLY A 317 17.77 -8.46 3.92
N PRO A 318 16.50 -8.26 4.32
CA PRO A 318 15.84 -9.10 5.31
C PRO A 318 16.14 -10.55 4.98
N ALA A 319 16.57 -11.33 5.99
CA ALA A 319 17.20 -12.62 5.83
C ALA A 319 16.64 -13.33 4.60
N ASP A 320 17.44 -13.45 3.57
CA ASP A 320 16.99 -14.02 2.30
C ASP A 320 16.31 -15.34 2.64
N PRO A 321 14.99 -15.52 2.44
CA PRO A 321 14.33 -16.77 2.79
C PRO A 321 14.98 -17.97 2.13
N LEU A 322 15.82 -17.70 1.12
CA LEU A 322 16.60 -18.69 0.37
C LEU A 322 18.08 -18.73 0.74
N ALA A 323 18.55 -17.97 1.72
CA ALA A 323 19.97 -17.94 2.13
C ALA A 323 20.50 -19.33 2.52
N ALA A 324 19.67 -20.16 3.15
CA ALA A 324 20.04 -21.56 3.48
C ALA A 324 20.19 -22.46 2.24
N TYR A 325 19.84 -21.98 1.07
CA TYR A 325 19.84 -22.72 -0.21
C TYR A 325 20.70 -22.01 -1.27
N GLU A 326 21.69 -21.24 -0.82
CA GLU A 326 22.64 -20.59 -1.71
C GLU A 326 23.33 -21.62 -2.60
N GLY A 327 23.39 -21.35 -3.92
CA GLY A 327 23.95 -22.29 -4.92
C GLY A 327 22.98 -23.37 -5.40
N ASP A 328 21.78 -23.53 -4.83
CA ASP A 328 20.76 -24.45 -5.33
C ASP A 328 20.06 -23.85 -6.58
N PRO A 329 20.16 -24.48 -7.78
CA PRO A 329 19.56 -23.93 -9.00
C PRO A 329 18.04 -23.72 -8.89
N GLY A 330 17.33 -24.64 -8.22
CA GLY A 330 15.89 -24.54 -8.02
C GLY A 330 15.52 -23.40 -7.08
N ALA A 331 16.34 -23.10 -6.06
CA ALA A 331 16.16 -21.94 -5.22
C ALA A 331 16.35 -20.64 -6.00
N GLN A 332 17.26 -20.59 -6.96
CA GLN A 332 17.43 -19.41 -7.83
C GLN A 332 16.18 -19.17 -8.69
N VAL A 333 15.60 -20.21 -9.26
CA VAL A 333 14.32 -20.12 -9.99
C VAL A 333 13.19 -19.69 -9.05
N PHE A 334 13.12 -20.26 -7.85
CA PHE A 334 12.09 -19.94 -6.85
C PHE A 334 12.18 -18.50 -6.33
N ARG A 335 13.28 -17.81 -6.53
CA ARG A 335 13.48 -16.43 -6.08
C ARG A 335 12.40 -15.47 -6.58
N ALA A 336 11.81 -15.73 -7.75
CA ALA A 336 10.67 -14.97 -8.28
C ALA A 336 9.36 -15.24 -7.48
N CYS A 337 9.23 -16.40 -6.86
CA CYS A 337 8.00 -16.88 -6.19
C CYS A 337 7.94 -16.46 -4.71
N VAL A 338 9.10 -16.21 -4.09
CA VAL A 338 9.22 -15.91 -2.65
C VAL A 338 8.51 -14.62 -2.22
N ALA A 339 8.23 -13.73 -3.15
CA ALA A 339 7.45 -12.53 -2.89
C ALA A 339 6.00 -12.84 -2.48
N CYS A 340 5.40 -13.86 -3.12
CA CYS A 340 4.00 -14.24 -2.90
C CYS A 340 3.83 -15.47 -2.02
N HIS A 341 4.81 -16.38 -1.99
CA HIS A 341 4.69 -17.68 -1.34
C HIS A 341 5.72 -17.83 -0.21
N THR A 342 5.31 -18.51 0.86
CA THR A 342 6.21 -18.96 1.92
C THR A 342 6.53 -20.44 1.75
N LEU A 343 7.69 -20.88 2.22
CA LEU A 343 8.09 -22.28 2.25
C LEU A 343 7.72 -22.97 3.57
N LYS A 344 7.57 -22.17 4.63
CA LYS A 344 7.20 -22.64 5.99
C LYS A 344 5.83 -22.07 6.38
N ALA A 345 5.10 -22.80 7.22
CA ALA A 345 3.77 -22.39 7.64
C ALA A 345 3.75 -21.20 8.62
N ASP A 346 4.85 -20.98 9.33
CA ASP A 346 5.02 -19.96 10.37
C ASP A 346 5.60 -18.62 9.88
N GLU A 347 5.84 -18.48 8.57
CA GLU A 347 6.39 -17.23 7.99
C GLU A 347 5.38 -16.08 7.83
N GLY A 348 4.14 -16.26 8.28
CA GLY A 348 3.06 -15.29 8.15
C GLY A 348 2.37 -15.29 6.77
N PRO A 349 1.24 -14.57 6.63
CA PRO A 349 0.46 -14.55 5.40
C PRO A 349 1.14 -13.70 4.32
N ARG A 350 1.02 -14.18 3.06
CA ARG A 350 1.44 -13.44 1.86
C ARG A 350 0.31 -13.44 0.81
N ALA A 351 0.52 -12.73 -0.29
CA ALA A 351 -0.45 -12.67 -1.38
C ALA A 351 -0.82 -14.06 -1.93
N GLY A 352 0.14 -14.95 -2.08
CA GLY A 352 -0.07 -16.37 -2.43
C GLY A 352 -0.20 -17.28 -1.21
N PRO A 353 -0.71 -18.51 -1.39
CA PRO A 353 -0.75 -19.53 -0.33
C PRO A 353 0.64 -20.00 0.05
N THR A 354 0.80 -20.45 1.31
CA THR A 354 2.04 -21.14 1.69
C THR A 354 2.20 -22.45 0.91
N LEU A 355 3.43 -22.74 0.52
CA LEU A 355 3.80 -23.99 -0.15
C LEU A 355 4.21 -25.10 0.83
N ALA A 356 4.24 -24.81 2.14
CA ALA A 356 4.46 -25.84 3.17
C ALA A 356 3.47 -26.99 2.97
N GLY A 357 3.96 -28.23 2.84
CA GLY A 357 3.13 -29.40 2.57
C GLY A 357 2.40 -29.34 1.22
N LEU A 358 3.04 -28.80 0.18
CA LEU A 358 2.45 -28.66 -1.15
C LEU A 358 2.09 -30.01 -1.77
N PHE A 359 3.05 -30.92 -1.83
CA PHE A 359 2.87 -32.17 -2.55
C PHE A 359 1.89 -33.12 -1.84
N GLY A 360 0.96 -33.69 -2.62
CA GLY A 360 -0.17 -34.47 -2.15
C GLY A 360 -1.38 -33.67 -1.72
N ARG A 361 -1.29 -32.34 -1.68
CA ARG A 361 -2.41 -31.44 -1.37
C ARG A 361 -3.25 -31.19 -2.62
N ARG A 362 -4.60 -31.29 -2.47
CA ARG A 362 -5.51 -30.88 -3.54
C ARG A 362 -5.46 -29.35 -3.73
N ILE A 363 -5.63 -28.91 -4.98
CA ILE A 363 -5.75 -27.49 -5.29
C ILE A 363 -6.89 -26.85 -4.47
N ALA A 364 -6.69 -25.62 -4.06
CA ALA A 364 -7.64 -24.84 -3.27
C ALA A 364 -8.04 -25.46 -1.90
N ALA A 365 -7.28 -26.42 -1.37
CA ALA A 365 -7.58 -27.12 -0.11
C ALA A 365 -6.78 -26.59 1.11
N LEU A 366 -5.95 -25.56 0.96
CA LEU A 366 -5.19 -25.00 2.11
C LEU A 366 -6.15 -24.30 3.07
N PRO A 367 -6.24 -24.72 4.35
CA PRO A 367 -7.05 -24.03 5.34
C PRO A 367 -6.59 -22.57 5.54
N GLY A 368 -7.55 -21.66 5.78
CA GLY A 368 -7.25 -20.25 6.07
C GLY A 368 -6.83 -19.41 4.85
N TYR A 369 -6.79 -19.99 3.65
CA TYR A 369 -6.54 -19.23 2.41
C TYR A 369 -7.81 -19.21 1.54
N ASP A 370 -8.28 -18.01 1.19
CA ASP A 370 -9.48 -17.86 0.33
C ASP A 370 -9.12 -17.94 -1.15
N PHE A 371 -9.39 -19.10 -1.73
CA PHE A 371 -9.20 -19.37 -3.15
C PHE A 371 -10.41 -18.91 -3.96
N SER A 372 -10.17 -18.55 -5.22
CA SER A 372 -11.27 -18.22 -6.14
C SER A 372 -12.26 -19.40 -6.31
N PRO A 373 -13.56 -19.13 -6.57
CA PRO A 373 -14.52 -20.19 -6.85
C PRO A 373 -14.13 -21.07 -8.03
N ALA A 374 -13.40 -20.52 -9.01
CA ALA A 374 -12.92 -21.26 -10.18
C ALA A 374 -11.88 -22.31 -9.77
N LEU A 375 -10.91 -21.95 -8.94
CA LEU A 375 -9.89 -22.91 -8.45
C LEU A 375 -10.48 -24.02 -7.59
N LYS A 376 -11.52 -23.72 -6.81
CA LYS A 376 -12.21 -24.71 -5.96
C LYS A 376 -12.94 -25.80 -6.78
N LYS A 377 -13.18 -25.57 -8.07
CA LYS A 377 -13.84 -26.52 -9.00
C LYS A 377 -12.84 -27.43 -9.72
N LEU A 378 -11.55 -27.11 -9.69
CA LEU A 378 -10.53 -27.90 -10.38
C LEU A 378 -10.22 -29.17 -9.61
N ASP A 379 -9.97 -30.27 -10.34
CA ASP A 379 -9.56 -31.55 -9.79
C ASP A 379 -8.07 -31.79 -10.05
N ILE A 380 -7.24 -31.06 -9.31
CA ILE A 380 -5.78 -31.14 -9.40
C ILE A 380 -5.23 -31.48 -8.02
N VAL A 381 -4.40 -32.49 -7.95
CA VAL A 381 -3.53 -32.78 -6.79
C VAL A 381 -2.12 -32.33 -7.14
N TRP A 382 -1.49 -31.57 -6.26
CA TRP A 382 -0.14 -31.09 -6.49
C TRP A 382 0.86 -32.25 -6.36
N THR A 383 1.44 -32.63 -7.48
CA THR A 383 2.54 -33.59 -7.62
C THR A 383 3.70 -32.90 -8.36
N PRO A 384 4.90 -33.50 -8.39
CA PRO A 384 5.99 -32.99 -9.23
C PRO A 384 5.57 -32.72 -10.67
N GLU A 385 4.78 -33.62 -11.26
CA GLU A 385 4.29 -33.54 -12.64
C GLU A 385 3.28 -32.39 -12.80
N THR A 386 2.33 -32.21 -11.87
CA THR A 386 1.31 -31.16 -11.97
C THR A 386 1.91 -29.77 -11.71
N VAL A 387 2.89 -29.67 -10.81
CA VAL A 387 3.67 -28.43 -10.62
C VAL A 387 4.50 -28.13 -11.87
N SER A 388 5.15 -29.14 -12.48
CA SER A 388 5.86 -28.95 -13.73
C SER A 388 4.92 -28.44 -14.84
N LYS A 389 3.74 -29.03 -15.02
CA LYS A 389 2.74 -28.60 -16.00
C LYS A 389 2.26 -27.18 -15.78
N LEU A 390 2.09 -26.74 -14.52
CA LEU A 390 1.72 -25.36 -14.20
C LEU A 390 2.69 -24.35 -14.85
N PHE A 391 3.99 -24.61 -14.77
CA PHE A 391 5.01 -23.70 -15.29
C PHE A 391 5.36 -23.97 -16.78
N GLU A 392 4.95 -25.09 -17.33
CA GLU A 392 5.07 -25.40 -18.75
C GLU A 392 3.99 -24.69 -19.57
N ILE A 393 2.75 -24.85 -19.16
CA ILE A 393 1.57 -24.34 -19.85
C ILE A 393 1.31 -22.87 -19.50
N GLY A 394 1.61 -22.49 -18.27
CA GLY A 394 1.36 -21.20 -17.65
C GLY A 394 0.15 -21.23 -16.70
N PRO A 395 0.21 -20.45 -15.60
CA PRO A 395 -0.81 -20.44 -14.57
C PRO A 395 -2.23 -20.16 -15.08
N ALA A 396 -2.41 -19.18 -15.95
CA ALA A 396 -3.72 -18.81 -16.46
C ALA A 396 -4.40 -19.95 -17.26
N ALA A 397 -3.61 -20.70 -18.04
CA ALA A 397 -4.11 -21.79 -18.86
C ALA A 397 -4.29 -23.09 -18.05
N TYR A 398 -3.36 -23.41 -17.15
CA TYR A 398 -3.42 -24.65 -16.36
C TYR A 398 -4.37 -24.60 -15.17
N THR A 399 -4.48 -23.42 -14.53
CA THR A 399 -5.35 -23.17 -13.40
C THR A 399 -6.26 -21.95 -13.65
N PRO A 400 -7.27 -22.06 -14.54
CA PRO A 400 -8.17 -20.96 -14.88
C PRO A 400 -8.81 -20.32 -13.64
N GLY A 401 -8.82 -18.99 -13.59
CA GLY A 401 -9.31 -18.22 -12.44
C GLY A 401 -8.26 -18.03 -11.33
N THR A 402 -7.02 -18.40 -11.58
CA THR A 402 -5.89 -18.02 -10.72
C THR A 402 -5.61 -16.52 -10.81
N LYS A 403 -5.10 -15.96 -9.70
CA LYS A 403 -4.50 -14.61 -9.66
C LYS A 403 -2.96 -14.66 -9.64
N MET A 404 -2.40 -15.85 -9.80
CA MET A 404 -0.95 -16.02 -9.95
C MET A 404 -0.53 -15.36 -11.27
N PRO A 405 0.50 -14.49 -11.26
CA PRO A 405 1.03 -13.90 -12.48
C PRO A 405 1.47 -14.96 -13.49
N GLU A 406 1.34 -14.65 -14.78
CA GLU A 406 1.80 -15.57 -15.81
C GLU A 406 3.31 -15.77 -15.72
N GLN A 407 3.71 -17.02 -15.64
CA GLN A 407 5.11 -17.45 -15.55
C GLN A 407 5.27 -18.75 -16.31
N ARG A 408 6.17 -18.74 -17.29
CA ARG A 408 6.60 -19.95 -18.01
C ARG A 408 8.08 -20.16 -17.73
N VAL A 409 8.43 -21.37 -17.37
CA VAL A 409 9.79 -21.73 -16.95
C VAL A 409 10.33 -22.77 -17.95
N GLY A 410 11.56 -22.57 -18.42
CA GLY A 410 12.24 -23.52 -19.30
C GLY A 410 12.37 -24.92 -18.69
N ALA A 411 12.56 -25.94 -19.51
CA ALA A 411 12.52 -27.34 -19.02
C ALA A 411 13.56 -27.64 -17.94
N GLU A 412 14.78 -27.16 -18.07
CA GLU A 412 15.87 -27.35 -17.12
C GLU A 412 15.58 -26.65 -15.78
N ASP A 413 15.24 -25.35 -15.83
CA ASP A 413 14.87 -24.56 -14.67
C ASP A 413 13.63 -25.12 -13.96
N ARG A 414 12.67 -25.63 -14.72
CA ARG A 414 11.44 -26.25 -14.22
C ARG A 414 11.76 -27.54 -13.44
N ALA A 415 12.65 -28.38 -13.97
CA ALA A 415 13.11 -29.57 -13.26
C ALA A 415 13.84 -29.21 -11.98
N ALA A 416 14.72 -28.22 -12.00
CA ALA A 416 15.42 -27.72 -10.83
C ALA A 416 14.43 -27.15 -9.78
N LEU A 417 13.45 -26.35 -10.20
CA LEU A 417 12.41 -25.79 -9.34
C LEU A 417 11.60 -26.88 -8.63
N VAL A 418 11.13 -27.89 -9.38
CA VAL A 418 10.33 -28.99 -8.82
C VAL A 418 11.14 -29.76 -7.77
N LYS A 419 12.39 -30.13 -8.10
CA LYS A 419 13.29 -30.82 -7.18
C LYS A 419 13.55 -30.00 -5.89
N PHE A 420 13.72 -28.70 -6.03
CA PHE A 420 13.88 -27.80 -4.89
C PHE A 420 12.61 -27.80 -4.02
N LEU A 421 11.43 -27.65 -4.62
CA LEU A 421 10.16 -27.66 -3.88
C LEU A 421 9.93 -28.97 -3.16
N GLU A 422 10.25 -30.14 -3.76
CA GLU A 422 10.16 -31.45 -3.08
C GLU A 422 11.05 -31.49 -1.84
N LYS A 423 12.28 -30.98 -1.96
CA LYS A 423 13.24 -30.91 -0.85
C LYS A 423 12.77 -30.06 0.32
N VAL A 424 12.14 -28.90 0.03
CA VAL A 424 11.85 -27.88 1.06
C VAL A 424 10.40 -27.88 1.57
N THR A 425 9.47 -28.45 0.80
CA THR A 425 8.03 -28.50 1.16
C THR A 425 7.53 -29.90 1.45
N GLY A 426 8.43 -30.90 1.44
CA GLY A 426 8.13 -32.30 1.65
C GLY A 426 7.31 -32.57 2.92
N ARG A 427 6.56 -33.66 2.93
CA ARG A 427 5.76 -34.12 4.07
C ARG A 427 6.65 -34.22 5.32
N ARG A 428 6.23 -33.57 6.39
CA ARG A 428 6.67 -33.94 7.75
C ARG A 428 6.08 -35.25 8.15
#